data_772a9bafbef74e7e0b06109d43a8f377
#
_entry.id   772a9bafbef74e7e0b06109d43a8f377
#
_cell.length_a   1.000
_cell.length_b   1.000
_cell.length_c   1.000
_cell.angle_alpha   90.00
_cell.angle_beta   90.00
_cell.angle_gamma   90.00
#
_symmetry.space_group_name_H-M   'P 1'
#
loop_
_entity.id
_entity.type
_entity.pdbx_description
1 polymer ?
#
loop_
_entity_poly.entity_id
_entity_poly.type
_entity_poly.pdbx_seq_one_letter_code
_entity_poly.pdbx_strand_id
1 'polypeptide(L)'
;MKSGTPNYNYLPGLGYDDKLLRFVPAGDKLLIVSTAKEPALSSSVEAYKTTTGECLIHVARANYERTYTITFETSGGPGVASVTTVAAGVAGGIPPAAIAVSTQNIASYLAAAITAALAAPTGGALTATATGPVIRVTGNFSTVRAVRSSDNDGGNAMTVLWNTVVGPDKLPKIGYHGHRVKVSGAGESAADDYYVKFVSDDPVNVPFGEGQWEECPPHGLENALDPNTMPHALELLSSGNFEFARQTWVNRLVGDNDTNPFPSFIRGLNGAAPTYAAHVGVPITDAFFANNRLWLLAADSVVASEAGDPFNLMRTTTRSLPDSDRIDLK
;
A
#
# COMPACT_ATOMS: atom_id res chain seq x y z
N MET A 1 15.49 -28.25 15.32
CA MET A 1 15.19 -27.19 16.28
C MET A 1 15.03 -25.91 15.48
N LYS A 2 13.84 -25.34 15.40
CA LYS A 2 13.73 -23.92 15.00
C LYS A 2 14.35 -23.11 16.13
N SER A 3 15.44 -22.40 15.87
CA SER A 3 16.17 -21.60 16.84
C SER A 3 15.40 -20.31 17.13
N GLY A 4 14.36 -20.38 17.90
CA GLY A 4 13.72 -19.22 18.49
C GLY A 4 13.91 -19.30 19.99
N THR A 5 14.69 -18.39 20.57
CA THR A 5 14.75 -18.25 22.01
C THR A 5 13.32 -18.01 22.50
N PRO A 6 12.76 -18.84 23.39
CA PRO A 6 11.42 -18.61 23.91
C PRO A 6 11.34 -17.20 24.48
N ASN A 7 10.42 -16.38 24.00
CA ASN A 7 10.26 -15.02 24.52
C ASN A 7 9.43 -15.04 25.78
N TYR A 8 10.04 -15.44 26.86
CA TYR A 8 9.39 -15.45 28.20
C TYR A 8 9.00 -14.05 28.70
N ASN A 9 9.46 -12.98 28.03
CA ASN A 9 9.07 -11.60 28.35
C ASN A 9 7.58 -11.29 28.09
N TYR A 10 6.89 -12.16 27.35
CA TYR A 10 5.44 -12.08 27.20
C TYR A 10 4.72 -12.54 28.46
N LEU A 11 5.27 -13.50 29.18
CA LEU A 11 4.69 -14.00 30.41
C LEU A 11 4.98 -13.03 31.56
N PRO A 12 4.07 -12.90 32.53
CA PRO A 12 4.36 -12.21 33.79
C PRO A 12 5.61 -12.79 34.46
N GLY A 13 6.39 -11.95 35.14
CA GLY A 13 7.62 -12.37 35.79
C GLY A 13 7.43 -13.40 36.92
N LEU A 14 8.52 -13.86 37.50
CA LEU A 14 8.49 -14.79 38.64
C LEU A 14 7.64 -14.24 39.79
N GLY A 15 6.70 -15.04 40.30
CA GLY A 15 5.77 -14.65 41.37
C GLY A 15 4.45 -14.08 40.85
N TYR A 16 4.16 -14.23 39.57
CA TYR A 16 2.90 -13.78 38.99
C TYR A 16 1.67 -14.51 39.57
N ASP A 17 0.53 -13.83 39.51
CA ASP A 17 -0.79 -14.43 39.76
C ASP A 17 -1.23 -15.21 38.50
N ASP A 18 -1.62 -16.48 38.66
CA ASP A 18 -2.17 -17.33 37.59
C ASP A 18 -3.41 -16.72 36.93
N LYS A 19 -4.10 -15.82 37.63
CA LYS A 19 -5.23 -15.03 37.09
C LYS A 19 -4.84 -14.07 35.95
N LEU A 20 -3.54 -13.81 35.78
CA LEU A 20 -3.05 -12.96 34.69
C LEU A 20 -2.91 -13.70 33.34
N LEU A 21 -3.21 -14.99 33.30
CA LEU A 21 -3.17 -15.76 32.05
C LEU A 21 -4.56 -16.28 31.69
N ARG A 22 -4.83 -16.31 30.36
CA ARG A 22 -5.96 -17.00 29.76
C ARG A 22 -5.46 -18.02 28.76
N PHE A 23 -6.12 -19.15 28.70
CA PHE A 23 -5.76 -20.28 27.83
C PHE A 23 -6.92 -20.55 26.89
N VAL A 24 -6.66 -20.43 25.59
CA VAL A 24 -7.70 -20.56 24.56
C VAL A 24 -7.29 -21.63 23.57
N PRO A 25 -7.98 -22.77 23.51
CA PRO A 25 -7.78 -23.75 22.46
C PRO A 25 -8.16 -23.16 21.09
N ALA A 26 -7.26 -23.26 20.14
CA ALA A 26 -7.46 -22.79 18.75
C ALA A 26 -6.84 -23.83 17.78
N GLY A 27 -7.65 -24.79 17.38
CA GLY A 27 -7.20 -25.89 16.53
C GLY A 27 -6.17 -26.80 17.25
N ASP A 28 -4.98 -26.90 16.68
CA ASP A 28 -3.83 -27.67 17.19
C ASP A 28 -2.95 -26.88 18.18
N LYS A 29 -3.35 -25.65 18.50
CA LYS A 29 -2.59 -24.73 19.35
C LYS A 29 -3.38 -24.37 20.60
N LEU A 30 -2.66 -24.07 21.66
CA LEU A 30 -3.20 -23.44 22.86
C LEU A 30 -2.67 -22.01 22.92
N LEU A 31 -3.54 -21.03 22.63
CA LEU A 31 -3.20 -19.63 22.79
C LEU A 31 -3.09 -19.27 24.26
N ILE A 32 -2.06 -18.51 24.59
CA ILE A 32 -1.80 -18.00 25.93
C ILE A 32 -1.86 -16.48 25.87
N VAL A 33 -2.83 -15.91 26.54
CA VAL A 33 -3.06 -14.47 26.62
C VAL A 33 -2.62 -13.96 27.99
N SER A 34 -1.68 -13.02 28.02
CA SER A 34 -1.28 -12.32 29.23
C SER A 34 -2.14 -11.09 29.40
N THR A 35 -2.97 -11.04 30.45
CA THR A 35 -3.84 -9.90 30.74
C THR A 35 -3.09 -8.69 31.29
N ALA A 36 -1.80 -8.86 31.61
CA ALA A 36 -0.92 -7.79 32.06
C ALA A 36 -0.12 -7.14 30.90
N LYS A 37 -0.18 -7.75 29.70
CA LYS A 37 0.59 -7.27 28.54
C LYS A 37 -0.25 -6.34 27.68
N GLU A 38 0.26 -5.16 27.43
CA GLU A 38 -0.35 -4.21 26.51
C GLU A 38 0.08 -4.52 25.08
N PRO A 39 -0.86 -4.79 24.15
CA PRO A 39 -0.55 -4.90 22.74
C PRO A 39 0.07 -3.62 22.19
N ALA A 40 1.03 -3.74 21.30
CA ALA A 40 1.73 -2.60 20.71
C ALA A 40 1.85 -2.71 19.21
N LEU A 41 2.12 -1.58 18.54
CA LEU A 41 2.50 -1.56 17.14
C LEU A 41 3.97 -1.90 16.98
N SER A 42 4.29 -2.61 15.91
CA SER A 42 5.66 -2.78 15.45
C SER A 42 6.16 -1.51 14.75
N SER A 43 7.47 -1.30 14.74
CA SER A 43 8.11 -0.27 13.89
C SER A 43 8.10 -0.62 12.40
N SER A 44 7.51 -1.76 12.02
CA SER A 44 7.34 -2.13 10.62
C SER A 44 6.40 -1.18 9.93
N VAL A 45 6.87 -0.62 8.82
CA VAL A 45 6.07 0.26 7.96
C VAL A 45 5.97 -0.35 6.57
N GLU A 46 4.92 0.00 5.87
CA GLU A 46 4.79 -0.34 4.46
C GLU A 46 5.93 0.30 3.68
N ALA A 47 6.73 -0.54 3.02
CA ALA A 47 7.98 -0.11 2.41
C ALA A 47 7.77 1.03 1.40
N TYR A 48 8.58 2.06 1.52
CA TYR A 48 8.77 3.00 0.41
C TYR A 48 9.50 2.28 -0.72
N LYS A 49 8.99 2.42 -1.93
CA LYS A 49 9.64 1.87 -3.11
C LYS A 49 11.02 2.50 -3.34
N THR A 50 11.13 3.79 -3.03
CA THR A 50 12.37 4.58 -2.97
C THR A 50 12.15 5.77 -2.04
N THR A 51 13.21 6.34 -1.45
CA THR A 51 13.17 7.65 -0.77
C THR A 51 12.85 8.79 -1.73
N THR A 52 12.78 8.49 -3.01
CA THR A 52 12.53 9.36 -4.14
C THR A 52 11.19 8.98 -4.77
N GLY A 53 10.37 9.92 -5.13
CA GLY A 53 9.05 9.69 -5.69
C GLY A 53 9.09 9.02 -7.08
N GLU A 54 7.91 8.60 -7.52
CA GLU A 54 7.71 7.98 -8.83
C GLU A 54 6.39 8.46 -9.43
N CYS A 55 6.40 8.77 -10.73
CA CYS A 55 5.21 9.04 -11.51
C CYS A 55 5.22 8.14 -12.74
N LEU A 56 4.08 7.51 -13.05
CA LEU A 56 3.88 6.81 -14.32
C LEU A 56 2.93 7.61 -15.20
N ILE A 57 3.23 7.62 -16.52
CA ILE A 57 2.38 8.23 -17.53
C ILE A 57 2.13 7.15 -18.59
N HIS A 58 0.89 6.73 -18.71
CA HIS A 58 0.48 5.75 -19.70
C HIS A 58 -0.09 6.44 -20.94
N VAL A 59 0.50 6.17 -22.10
CA VAL A 59 -0.01 6.60 -23.41
C VAL A 59 -0.94 5.51 -23.94
N ALA A 60 -2.24 5.67 -23.69
CA ALA A 60 -3.25 4.66 -24.02
C ALA A 60 -3.62 4.67 -25.51
N ARG A 61 -3.55 5.83 -26.17
CA ARG A 61 -3.94 6.01 -27.57
C ARG A 61 -2.98 6.92 -28.31
N ALA A 62 -2.82 6.67 -29.60
CA ALA A 62 -2.06 7.49 -30.51
C ALA A 62 -2.95 7.86 -31.72
N ASN A 63 -3.11 9.15 -31.97
CA ASN A 63 -3.91 9.69 -33.09
C ASN A 63 -3.03 10.56 -34.00
N TYR A 64 -3.45 10.76 -35.25
CA TYR A 64 -2.81 11.65 -36.19
C TYR A 64 -3.05 13.13 -35.83
N GLU A 65 -2.10 14.00 -36.14
CA GLU A 65 -2.19 15.45 -36.00
C GLU A 65 -2.56 15.90 -34.56
N ARG A 66 -2.00 15.20 -33.56
CA ARG A 66 -2.21 15.52 -32.14
C ARG A 66 -0.92 15.93 -31.47
N THR A 67 -1.04 16.87 -30.54
CA THR A 67 0.06 17.27 -29.66
C THR A 67 -0.18 16.71 -28.27
N TYR A 68 0.73 15.86 -27.84
CA TYR A 68 0.75 15.25 -26.52
C TYR A 68 1.66 16.06 -25.64
N THR A 69 1.14 16.59 -24.54
CA THR A 69 1.87 17.48 -23.61
C THR A 69 1.79 16.96 -22.19
N ILE A 70 2.92 16.95 -21.51
CA ILE A 70 3.01 16.71 -20.07
C ILE A 70 3.59 17.96 -19.43
N THR A 71 2.95 18.41 -18.35
CA THR A 71 3.38 19.56 -17.57
C THR A 71 3.62 19.12 -16.12
N PHE A 72 4.82 19.35 -15.64
CA PHE A 72 5.18 19.25 -14.22
C PHE A 72 5.18 20.66 -13.64
N GLU A 73 4.25 20.93 -12.73
CA GLU A 73 4.25 22.17 -11.96
C GLU A 73 5.24 22.02 -10.79
N THR A 74 6.32 22.77 -10.81
CA THR A 74 7.35 22.70 -9.75
C THR A 74 7.54 24.06 -9.06
N SER A 75 8.17 24.06 -7.88
CA SER A 75 8.53 25.30 -7.19
C SER A 75 9.59 26.12 -7.95
N GLY A 76 10.37 25.51 -8.82
CA GLY A 76 11.36 26.17 -9.68
C GLY A 76 10.79 26.63 -11.04
N GLY A 77 9.50 26.47 -11.27
CA GLY A 77 8.80 26.77 -12.53
C GLY A 77 8.24 25.52 -13.21
N PRO A 78 7.41 25.66 -14.23
CA PRO A 78 6.86 24.54 -14.96
C PRO A 78 7.88 23.88 -15.88
N GLY A 79 7.97 22.55 -15.84
CA GLY A 79 8.63 21.73 -16.85
C GLY A 79 7.58 21.24 -17.85
N VAL A 80 7.67 21.66 -19.12
CA VAL A 80 6.70 21.30 -20.17
C VAL A 80 7.38 20.50 -21.25
N ALA A 81 6.88 19.30 -21.51
CA ALA A 81 7.34 18.42 -22.58
C ALA A 81 6.19 18.16 -23.56
N SER A 82 6.45 18.25 -24.85
CA SER A 82 5.44 17.97 -25.88
C SER A 82 6.02 17.29 -27.11
N VAL A 83 5.18 16.49 -27.76
CA VAL A 83 5.46 15.89 -29.08
C VAL A 83 4.20 15.96 -29.93
N THR A 84 4.39 16.13 -31.24
CA THR A 84 3.29 16.17 -32.20
C THR A 84 3.39 15.02 -33.19
N THR A 85 2.28 14.39 -33.49
CA THR A 85 2.19 13.29 -34.47
C THR A 85 1.90 13.82 -35.86
N VAL A 86 2.34 13.08 -36.89
CA VAL A 86 2.13 13.42 -38.31
C VAL A 86 0.68 13.29 -38.74
N ALA A 87 0.36 13.91 -39.88
CA ALA A 87 -0.89 13.66 -40.62
C ALA A 87 -0.94 12.23 -41.18
N ALA A 88 -2.15 11.75 -41.46
CA ALA A 88 -2.34 10.46 -42.07
C ALA A 88 -1.63 10.38 -43.45
N GLY A 89 -0.90 9.31 -43.68
CA GLY A 89 -0.12 9.10 -44.91
C GLY A 89 1.21 9.85 -45.00
N VAL A 90 1.61 10.56 -43.94
CA VAL A 90 2.90 11.28 -43.87
C VAL A 90 3.89 10.46 -43.03
N ALA A 91 5.14 10.37 -43.51
CA ALA A 91 6.21 9.72 -42.76
C ALA A 91 6.60 10.57 -41.53
N GLY A 92 6.84 9.90 -40.40
CA GLY A 92 7.29 10.56 -39.18
C GLY A 92 8.77 10.97 -39.25
N GLY A 93 9.11 12.02 -38.51
CA GLY A 93 10.47 12.53 -38.31
C GLY A 93 10.92 12.40 -36.85
N ILE A 94 11.99 13.10 -36.52
CA ILE A 94 12.51 13.25 -35.15
C ILE A 94 12.14 14.66 -34.65
N PRO A 95 11.71 14.84 -33.40
CA PRO A 95 11.38 16.16 -32.86
C PRO A 95 12.53 17.17 -33.07
N PRO A 96 12.21 18.44 -33.39
CA PRO A 96 10.89 19.09 -33.36
C PRO A 96 9.94 18.77 -34.53
N ALA A 97 10.35 17.95 -35.52
CA ALA A 97 9.42 17.46 -36.55
C ALA A 97 8.36 16.53 -35.96
N ALA A 98 7.22 16.43 -36.65
CA ALA A 98 6.14 15.54 -36.20
C ALA A 98 6.55 14.07 -36.30
N ILE A 99 6.24 13.29 -35.26
CA ILE A 99 6.65 11.89 -35.12
C ILE A 99 5.63 10.91 -35.69
N ALA A 100 6.07 9.70 -36.01
CA ALA A 100 5.18 8.61 -36.45
C ALA A 100 4.17 8.25 -35.33
N VAL A 101 2.91 7.97 -35.74
CA VAL A 101 1.79 7.66 -34.84
C VAL A 101 1.98 6.29 -34.21
N SER A 102 2.39 6.26 -32.95
CA SER A 102 2.56 5.08 -32.11
C SER A 102 2.60 5.49 -30.64
N THR A 103 1.92 4.73 -29.78
CA THR A 103 1.97 4.97 -28.33
C THR A 103 3.39 4.86 -27.77
N GLN A 104 4.19 3.94 -28.30
CA GLN A 104 5.59 3.74 -27.93
C GLN A 104 6.48 4.91 -28.38
N ASN A 105 6.29 5.40 -29.61
CA ASN A 105 7.04 6.56 -30.09
C ASN A 105 6.72 7.79 -29.27
N ILE A 106 5.43 8.06 -29.01
CA ILE A 106 4.99 9.18 -28.19
C ILE A 106 5.64 9.07 -26.79
N ALA A 107 5.59 7.89 -26.16
CA ALA A 107 6.19 7.67 -24.84
C ALA A 107 7.71 7.90 -24.87
N SER A 108 8.43 7.37 -25.84
CA SER A 108 9.88 7.50 -25.95
C SER A 108 10.34 8.95 -26.12
N TYR A 109 9.70 9.69 -27.02
CA TYR A 109 10.07 11.10 -27.25
C TYR A 109 9.61 12.01 -26.12
N LEU A 110 8.46 11.75 -25.52
CA LEU A 110 8.03 12.47 -24.32
C LEU A 110 8.98 12.22 -23.13
N ALA A 111 9.47 11.00 -22.93
CA ALA A 111 10.40 10.71 -21.84
C ALA A 111 11.68 11.54 -21.96
N ALA A 112 12.27 11.60 -23.15
CA ALA A 112 13.45 12.43 -23.43
C ALA A 112 13.14 13.93 -23.20
N ALA A 113 12.00 14.40 -23.70
CA ALA A 113 11.56 15.79 -23.54
C ALA A 113 11.27 16.15 -22.07
N ILE A 114 10.68 15.25 -21.28
CA ILE A 114 10.43 15.42 -19.85
C ILE A 114 11.74 15.57 -19.08
N THR A 115 12.72 14.69 -19.32
CA THR A 115 14.04 14.77 -18.68
C THR A 115 14.70 16.12 -18.96
N ALA A 116 14.68 16.57 -20.20
CA ALA A 116 15.24 17.86 -20.60
C ALA A 116 14.47 19.05 -19.96
N ALA A 117 13.15 19.01 -19.98
CA ALA A 117 12.28 20.07 -19.44
C ALA A 117 12.38 20.19 -17.91
N LEU A 118 12.67 19.09 -17.22
CA LEU A 118 12.79 19.07 -15.75
C LEU A 118 14.22 19.38 -15.25
N ALA A 119 15.21 19.37 -16.11
CA ALA A 119 16.61 19.58 -15.71
C ALA A 119 16.82 20.90 -14.94
N ALA A 120 16.28 22.02 -15.44
CA ALA A 120 16.38 23.32 -14.78
C ALA A 120 15.41 23.46 -13.57
N PRO A 121 14.09 23.19 -13.68
CA PRO A 121 13.15 23.37 -12.58
C PRO A 121 13.42 22.49 -11.36
N THR A 122 14.04 21.32 -11.54
CA THR A 122 14.32 20.38 -10.44
C THR A 122 15.80 20.23 -10.13
N GLY A 123 16.69 20.99 -10.81
CA GLY A 123 18.12 20.83 -10.66
C GLY A 123 18.66 19.47 -11.11
N GLY A 124 17.99 18.83 -12.09
CA GLY A 124 18.34 17.49 -12.58
C GLY A 124 17.93 16.34 -11.65
N ALA A 125 17.09 16.62 -10.64
CA ALA A 125 16.68 15.62 -9.65
C ALA A 125 15.67 14.58 -10.18
N LEU A 126 15.08 14.80 -11.37
CA LEU A 126 14.12 13.91 -12.01
C LEU A 126 14.60 13.43 -13.37
N THR A 127 14.39 12.15 -13.64
CA THR A 127 14.66 11.52 -14.94
C THR A 127 13.46 10.71 -15.41
N ALA A 128 13.23 10.68 -16.72
CA ALA A 128 12.16 9.92 -17.33
C ALA A 128 12.70 8.86 -18.30
N THR A 129 12.14 7.67 -18.23
CA THR A 129 12.43 6.55 -19.15
C THR A 129 11.13 5.98 -19.68
N ALA A 130 11.12 5.55 -20.94
CA ALA A 130 9.96 4.89 -21.52
C ALA A 130 10.21 3.39 -21.68
N THR A 131 9.21 2.59 -21.35
CA THR A 131 9.15 1.17 -21.69
C THR A 131 7.79 0.88 -22.30
N GLY A 132 7.78 0.50 -23.58
CA GLY A 132 6.54 0.42 -24.33
C GLY A 132 5.75 1.74 -24.30
N PRO A 133 4.45 1.72 -24.00
CA PRO A 133 3.61 2.92 -23.94
C PRO A 133 3.66 3.64 -22.58
N VAL A 134 4.50 3.21 -21.64
CA VAL A 134 4.56 3.78 -20.28
C VAL A 134 5.86 4.55 -20.08
N ILE A 135 5.73 5.78 -19.61
CA ILE A 135 6.83 6.63 -19.18
C ILE A 135 6.91 6.53 -17.65
N ARG A 136 8.09 6.21 -17.15
CA ARG A 136 8.40 6.22 -15.73
C ARG A 136 9.30 7.40 -15.41
N VAL A 137 8.82 8.29 -14.57
CA VAL A 137 9.61 9.41 -14.04
C VAL A 137 9.99 9.07 -12.62
N THR A 138 11.29 9.14 -12.33
CA THR A 138 11.85 8.80 -11.01
C THR A 138 12.79 9.90 -10.53
N GLY A 139 12.92 10.01 -9.22
CA GLY A 139 13.82 10.96 -8.60
C GLY A 139 13.19 11.73 -7.44
N ASN A 140 13.76 12.86 -7.09
CA ASN A 140 13.26 13.67 -5.98
C ASN A 140 12.10 14.56 -6.41
N PHE A 141 10.90 14.20 -5.98
CA PHE A 141 9.66 14.93 -6.26
C PHE A 141 9.36 16.07 -5.27
N SER A 142 10.25 16.40 -4.36
CA SER A 142 9.99 17.40 -3.31
C SER A 142 9.59 18.79 -3.84
N THR A 143 10.01 19.12 -5.07
CA THR A 143 9.66 20.38 -5.73
C THR A 143 8.40 20.30 -6.60
N VAL A 144 7.88 19.08 -6.88
CA VAL A 144 6.74 18.87 -7.76
C VAL A 144 5.44 19.09 -6.97
N ARG A 145 4.55 19.91 -7.54
CA ARG A 145 3.23 20.23 -6.96
C ARG A 145 2.08 19.57 -7.69
N ALA A 146 2.20 19.43 -9.02
CA ALA A 146 1.21 18.75 -9.86
C ALA A 146 1.85 18.18 -11.13
N VAL A 147 1.26 17.13 -11.66
CA VAL A 147 1.59 16.56 -12.98
C VAL A 147 0.31 16.48 -13.79
N ARG A 148 0.31 17.08 -14.98
CA ARG A 148 -0.86 17.14 -15.86
C ARG A 148 -0.53 16.65 -17.26
N SER A 149 -1.50 16.03 -17.92
CA SER A 149 -1.42 15.63 -19.33
C SER A 149 -2.45 16.40 -20.16
N SER A 150 -2.13 16.67 -21.41
CA SER A 150 -3.05 17.20 -22.42
C SER A 150 -2.73 16.54 -23.76
N ASP A 151 -3.77 16.11 -24.47
CA ASP A 151 -3.64 15.42 -25.78
C ASP A 151 -4.41 16.13 -26.90
N ASN A 152 -5.02 17.27 -26.61
CA ASN A 152 -5.94 17.96 -27.50
C ASN A 152 -7.07 17.06 -28.07
N ASP A 153 -7.44 15.99 -27.35
CA ASP A 153 -8.43 14.99 -27.73
C ASP A 153 -9.31 14.57 -26.53
N GLY A 154 -9.64 15.52 -25.67
CA GLY A 154 -10.49 15.32 -24.50
C GLY A 154 -9.82 14.65 -23.30
N GLY A 155 -8.48 14.53 -23.28
CA GLY A 155 -7.72 14.01 -22.13
C GLY A 155 -7.78 12.50 -21.96
N ASN A 156 -8.16 11.75 -22.99
CA ASN A 156 -8.33 10.29 -22.90
C ASN A 156 -7.16 9.49 -23.51
N ALA A 157 -6.20 10.14 -24.14
CA ALA A 157 -5.07 9.46 -24.76
C ALA A 157 -3.93 9.21 -23.79
N MET A 158 -3.85 9.94 -22.68
CA MET A 158 -2.82 9.75 -21.65
C MET A 158 -3.42 9.76 -20.26
N THR A 159 -2.88 8.88 -19.40
CA THR A 159 -3.23 8.85 -17.98
C THR A 159 -1.98 9.10 -17.14
N VAL A 160 -2.05 10.06 -16.23
CA VAL A 160 -1.00 10.33 -15.23
C VAL A 160 -1.34 9.60 -13.94
N LEU A 161 -0.44 8.76 -13.49
CA LEU A 161 -0.52 7.98 -12.25
C LEU A 161 0.52 8.54 -11.27
N TRP A 162 0.14 9.60 -10.56
CA TRP A 162 0.97 10.24 -9.55
C TRP A 162 0.10 10.70 -8.39
N ASN A 163 0.41 10.21 -7.19
CA ASN A 163 -0.34 10.43 -5.96
C ASN A 163 -1.79 9.94 -6.03
N THR A 164 -2.63 10.56 -6.86
CA THR A 164 -4.06 10.28 -6.94
C THR A 164 -4.52 10.09 -8.39
N VAL A 165 -5.43 9.17 -8.60
CA VAL A 165 -6.16 8.98 -9.86
C VAL A 165 -7.66 8.99 -9.59
N VAL A 166 -8.43 9.64 -10.46
CA VAL A 166 -9.90 9.71 -10.32
C VAL A 166 -10.53 8.51 -11.02
N GLY A 167 -11.09 7.60 -10.21
CA GLY A 167 -11.76 6.40 -10.67
C GLY A 167 -10.83 5.25 -11.07
N PRO A 168 -11.24 4.00 -10.83
CA PRO A 168 -10.45 2.82 -11.15
C PRO A 168 -10.39 2.53 -12.66
N ASP A 169 -11.28 3.10 -13.46
CA ASP A 169 -11.32 2.97 -14.92
C ASP A 169 -10.11 3.60 -15.62
N LYS A 170 -9.38 4.47 -14.94
CA LYS A 170 -8.15 5.11 -15.43
C LYS A 170 -6.89 4.28 -15.17
N LEU A 171 -7.01 3.19 -14.44
CA LEU A 171 -5.87 2.33 -14.12
C LEU A 171 -5.50 1.43 -15.31
N PRO A 172 -4.29 1.55 -15.87
CA PRO A 172 -3.87 0.74 -17.01
C PRO A 172 -3.56 -0.70 -16.58
N LYS A 173 -3.71 -1.66 -17.52
CA LYS A 173 -3.35 -3.06 -17.31
C LYS A 173 -1.86 -3.36 -17.48
N ILE A 174 -1.05 -2.34 -17.73
CA ILE A 174 0.39 -2.44 -17.90
C ILE A 174 1.07 -1.39 -17.03
N GLY A 175 2.14 -1.77 -16.35
CA GLY A 175 2.82 -0.86 -15.41
C GLY A 175 4.05 -1.46 -14.77
N TYR A 176 4.56 -0.79 -13.75
CA TYR A 176 5.69 -1.23 -12.94
C TYR A 176 5.21 -1.85 -11.64
N HIS A 177 5.69 -3.05 -11.34
CA HIS A 177 5.38 -3.75 -10.09
C HIS A 177 5.65 -2.86 -8.88
N GLY A 178 4.69 -2.82 -7.96
CA GLY A 178 4.76 -2.06 -6.71
C GLY A 178 4.48 -0.56 -6.85
N HIS A 179 4.19 -0.03 -8.05
CA HIS A 179 3.73 1.35 -8.19
C HIS A 179 2.39 1.53 -7.47
N ARG A 180 2.25 2.62 -6.71
CA ARG A 180 1.07 2.88 -5.88
C ARG A 180 0.44 4.20 -6.21
N VAL A 181 -0.88 4.21 -6.20
CA VAL A 181 -1.68 5.42 -6.33
C VAL A 181 -2.90 5.35 -5.39
N LYS A 182 -3.37 6.50 -4.99
CA LYS A 182 -4.66 6.65 -4.33
C LYS A 182 -5.74 6.75 -5.42
N VAL A 183 -6.74 5.91 -5.34
CA VAL A 183 -7.94 6.01 -6.17
C VAL A 183 -8.94 6.86 -5.40
N SER A 184 -9.30 8.01 -5.94
CA SER A 184 -10.36 8.85 -5.39
C SER A 184 -11.70 8.54 -6.07
N GLY A 185 -12.76 8.55 -5.28
CA GLY A 185 -14.13 8.48 -5.80
C GLY A 185 -14.47 9.72 -6.63
N ALA A 186 -15.56 9.65 -7.41
CA ALA A 186 -16.08 10.79 -8.16
C ALA A 186 -16.81 11.83 -7.28
N GLY A 187 -16.88 11.60 -5.96
CA GLY A 187 -17.55 12.46 -4.99
C GLY A 187 -16.61 13.28 -4.12
N GLU A 188 -17.16 14.21 -3.35
CA GLU A 188 -16.38 15.05 -2.42
C GLU A 188 -16.00 14.33 -1.11
N SER A 189 -16.41 13.07 -0.92
CA SER A 189 -16.15 12.29 0.30
C SER A 189 -14.86 11.49 0.18
N ALA A 190 -13.90 11.76 1.05
CA ALA A 190 -12.67 10.97 1.18
C ALA A 190 -12.92 9.54 1.72
N ALA A 191 -14.16 9.23 2.16
CA ALA A 191 -14.52 7.92 2.68
C ALA A 191 -14.47 6.79 1.63
N ASP A 192 -14.57 7.16 0.35
CA ASP A 192 -14.51 6.21 -0.78
C ASP A 192 -13.09 6.09 -1.38
N ASP A 193 -12.13 6.79 -0.81
CA ASP A 193 -10.75 6.77 -1.27
C ASP A 193 -10.02 5.51 -0.78
N TYR A 194 -9.25 4.89 -1.65
CA TYR A 194 -8.44 3.72 -1.29
C TYR A 194 -7.12 3.70 -2.09
N TYR A 195 -6.15 2.98 -1.58
CA TYR A 195 -4.85 2.85 -2.23
C TYR A 195 -4.77 1.54 -2.99
N VAL A 196 -4.10 1.58 -4.14
CA VAL A 196 -3.81 0.39 -4.94
C VAL A 196 -2.35 0.36 -5.35
N LYS A 197 -1.79 -0.83 -5.45
CA LYS A 197 -0.47 -1.11 -6.01
C LYS A 197 -0.62 -1.93 -7.28
N PHE A 198 0.23 -1.69 -8.26
CA PHE A 198 0.32 -2.53 -9.44
C PHE A 198 1.13 -3.79 -9.13
N VAL A 199 0.57 -4.96 -9.47
CA VAL A 199 1.21 -6.26 -9.34
C VAL A 199 1.36 -6.83 -10.75
N SER A 200 2.60 -6.91 -11.25
CA SER A 200 2.89 -7.54 -12.54
C SER A 200 2.69 -9.05 -12.46
N ASP A 201 2.37 -9.69 -13.59
CA ASP A 201 2.13 -11.13 -13.64
C ASP A 201 3.37 -11.96 -13.24
N ASP A 202 4.58 -11.42 -13.46
CA ASP A 202 5.83 -12.00 -12.96
C ASP A 202 6.67 -10.93 -12.22
N PRO A 203 6.36 -10.66 -10.95
CA PRO A 203 6.98 -9.56 -10.20
C PRO A 203 8.47 -9.76 -9.91
N VAL A 204 8.97 -10.99 -9.97
CA VAL A 204 10.36 -11.33 -9.66
C VAL A 204 11.27 -11.10 -10.86
N ASN A 205 10.86 -11.58 -12.05
CA ASN A 205 11.70 -11.52 -13.24
C ASN A 205 11.34 -10.36 -14.16
N VAL A 206 10.07 -9.96 -14.18
CA VAL A 206 9.54 -8.92 -15.08
C VAL A 206 8.84 -7.83 -14.27
N PRO A 207 9.59 -6.89 -13.68
CA PRO A 207 8.99 -5.83 -12.86
C PRO A 207 8.14 -4.84 -13.66
N PHE A 208 8.23 -4.83 -14.99
CA PHE A 208 7.38 -4.07 -15.90
C PHE A 208 6.68 -5.01 -16.87
N GLY A 209 5.36 -4.93 -16.98
CA GLY A 209 4.56 -5.78 -17.85
C GLY A 209 3.07 -5.63 -17.63
N GLU A 210 2.34 -6.61 -18.13
CA GLU A 210 0.92 -6.77 -17.81
C GLU A 210 0.76 -7.19 -16.35
N GLY A 211 -0.42 -6.91 -15.78
CA GLY A 211 -0.72 -7.22 -14.39
C GLY A 211 -2.03 -6.61 -13.93
N GLN A 212 -2.21 -6.57 -12.63
CA GLN A 212 -3.45 -6.09 -12.00
C GLN A 212 -3.16 -5.10 -10.87
N TRP A 213 -4.19 -4.34 -10.52
CA TRP A 213 -4.16 -3.44 -9.37
C TRP A 213 -4.81 -4.12 -8.17
N GLU A 214 -4.08 -4.15 -7.06
CA GLU A 214 -4.54 -4.72 -5.79
C GLU A 214 -4.62 -3.62 -4.74
N GLU A 215 -5.62 -3.69 -3.85
CA GLU A 215 -5.67 -2.80 -2.70
C GLU A 215 -4.41 -2.95 -1.84
N CYS A 216 -3.96 -1.85 -1.24
CA CYS A 216 -2.78 -1.83 -0.39
C CYS A 216 -2.83 -0.65 0.58
N PRO A 217 -2.03 -0.64 1.65
CA PRO A 217 -1.80 0.56 2.43
C PRO A 217 -0.92 1.57 1.67
N PRO A 218 -0.97 2.87 2.02
CA PRO A 218 -0.01 3.85 1.51
C PRO A 218 1.41 3.55 1.95
N HIS A 219 2.38 4.11 1.26
CA HIS A 219 3.78 4.03 1.67
C HIS A 219 4.00 4.66 3.06
N GLY A 220 4.84 4.02 3.86
CA GLY A 220 5.28 4.53 5.16
C GLY A 220 4.24 4.44 6.27
N LEU A 221 3.10 3.81 6.03
CA LEU A 221 2.13 3.53 7.07
C LEU A 221 2.60 2.32 7.89
N GLU A 222 2.46 2.40 9.21
CA GLU A 222 2.65 1.23 10.08
C GLU A 222 1.68 0.13 9.68
N ASN A 223 2.18 -1.09 9.56
CA ASN A 223 1.41 -2.20 9.00
C ASN A 223 1.33 -3.44 9.90
N ALA A 224 1.96 -3.45 11.07
CA ALA A 224 2.06 -4.64 11.88
C ALA A 224 1.83 -4.38 13.38
N LEU A 225 1.25 -5.36 14.05
CA LEU A 225 1.28 -5.50 15.50
C LEU A 225 2.66 -6.04 15.93
N ASP A 226 3.14 -5.65 17.11
CA ASP A 226 4.37 -6.23 17.66
C ASP A 226 4.08 -7.64 18.20
N PRO A 227 4.60 -8.70 17.56
CA PRO A 227 4.32 -10.08 17.98
C PRO A 227 4.85 -10.42 19.38
N ASN A 228 5.73 -9.59 19.97
CA ASN A 228 6.19 -9.76 21.35
C ASN A 228 5.14 -9.34 22.39
N THR A 229 4.16 -8.58 21.99
CA THR A 229 3.11 -8.05 22.86
C THR A 229 1.75 -8.70 22.62
N MET A 230 1.62 -9.44 21.54
CA MET A 230 0.41 -10.17 21.17
C MET A 230 0.39 -11.59 21.75
N PRO A 231 -0.77 -12.25 21.85
CA PRO A 231 -0.87 -13.62 22.36
C PRO A 231 0.12 -14.58 21.69
N HIS A 232 0.73 -15.42 22.52
CA HIS A 232 1.64 -16.48 22.09
C HIS A 232 0.89 -17.81 22.07
N ALA A 233 1.47 -18.85 21.46
CA ALA A 233 0.87 -20.18 21.48
C ALA A 233 1.84 -21.23 22.02
N LEU A 234 1.26 -22.22 22.67
CA LEU A 234 1.88 -23.50 22.93
C LEU A 234 1.44 -24.46 21.81
N GLU A 235 2.38 -25.00 21.09
CA GLU A 235 2.18 -25.84 19.91
C GLU A 235 2.85 -27.20 20.13
N LEU A 236 2.14 -28.28 19.82
CA LEU A 236 2.72 -29.64 19.86
C LEU A 236 3.47 -29.89 18.55
N LEU A 237 4.76 -30.06 18.65
CA LEU A 237 5.62 -30.37 17.51
C LEU A 237 5.52 -31.87 17.12
N SER A 238 5.86 -32.18 15.88
CA SER A 238 5.94 -33.55 15.37
C SER A 238 6.93 -34.43 16.14
N SER A 239 7.87 -33.83 16.87
CA SER A 239 8.80 -34.51 17.79
C SER A 239 8.16 -34.98 19.09
N GLY A 240 6.89 -34.62 19.35
CA GLY A 240 6.20 -34.87 20.62
C GLY A 240 6.52 -33.83 21.71
N ASN A 241 7.34 -32.84 21.44
CA ASN A 241 7.64 -31.74 22.36
C ASN A 241 6.69 -30.58 22.17
N PHE A 242 6.50 -29.80 23.23
CA PHE A 242 5.76 -28.51 23.13
C PHE A 242 6.74 -27.38 22.89
N GLU A 243 6.33 -26.45 22.00
CA GLU A 243 7.02 -25.18 21.78
C GLU A 243 6.12 -24.02 22.20
N PHE A 244 6.63 -23.13 23.05
CA PHE A 244 5.99 -21.86 23.37
C PHE A 244 6.60 -20.79 22.48
N ALA A 245 5.81 -20.25 21.55
CA ALA A 245 6.31 -19.33 20.53
C ALA A 245 5.34 -18.18 20.25
N ARG A 246 5.94 -17.09 19.77
CA ARG A 246 5.19 -16.00 19.16
C ARG A 246 4.44 -16.51 17.95
N GLN A 247 3.24 -15.99 17.74
CA GLN A 247 2.50 -16.24 16.51
C GLN A 247 2.79 -15.13 15.48
N THR A 248 2.67 -15.50 14.20
CA THR A 248 2.75 -14.55 13.11
C THR A 248 1.37 -13.95 12.91
N TRP A 249 1.21 -12.70 13.29
CA TRP A 249 -0.01 -11.93 13.06
C TRP A 249 0.02 -11.34 11.66
N VAL A 250 -1.12 -11.36 10.98
CA VAL A 250 -1.23 -10.80 9.63
C VAL A 250 -1.00 -9.29 9.68
N ASN A 251 -0.18 -8.80 8.77
CA ASN A 251 0.06 -7.38 8.61
C ASN A 251 -1.16 -6.69 7.99
N ARG A 252 -1.25 -5.39 8.17
CA ARG A 252 -2.28 -4.57 7.56
C ARG A 252 -2.18 -4.65 6.02
N LEU A 253 -3.27 -5.03 5.38
CA LEU A 253 -3.32 -5.31 3.95
C LEU A 253 -3.83 -4.12 3.14
N VAL A 254 -4.70 -3.29 3.71
CA VAL A 254 -5.44 -2.24 3.01
C VAL A 254 -5.68 -1.02 3.88
N GLY A 255 -6.14 0.06 3.27
CA GLY A 255 -6.60 1.25 3.96
C GLY A 255 -5.49 2.16 4.47
N ASP A 256 -5.91 3.27 5.03
CA ASP A 256 -5.10 4.25 5.75
C ASP A 256 -5.58 4.34 7.22
N ASN A 257 -5.13 5.36 7.95
CA ASN A 257 -5.51 5.52 9.35
C ASN A 257 -6.99 5.89 9.57
N ASP A 258 -7.65 6.41 8.54
CA ASP A 258 -9.06 6.80 8.61
C ASP A 258 -9.99 5.67 8.16
N THR A 259 -9.62 4.95 7.08
CA THR A 259 -10.48 3.94 6.43
C THR A 259 -10.29 2.53 6.99
N ASN A 260 -9.15 2.20 7.54
CA ASN A 260 -8.88 0.90 8.15
C ASN A 260 -7.88 0.99 9.29
N PRO A 261 -8.26 1.57 10.42
CA PRO A 261 -7.39 1.65 11.60
C PRO A 261 -7.06 0.25 12.12
N PHE A 262 -6.03 0.17 12.96
CA PHE A 262 -5.71 -1.04 13.71
C PHE A 262 -6.88 -1.46 14.61
N PRO A 263 -6.92 -2.72 15.10
CA PRO A 263 -7.93 -3.16 16.06
C PRO A 263 -8.08 -2.18 17.23
N SER A 264 -9.30 -1.97 17.70
CA SER A 264 -9.66 -0.92 18.66
C SER A 264 -8.96 -1.01 20.03
N PHE A 265 -8.32 -2.12 20.33
CA PHE A 265 -7.42 -2.22 21.49
C PHE A 265 -6.04 -1.54 21.27
N ILE A 266 -5.74 -1.09 20.04
CA ILE A 266 -4.61 -0.19 19.73
C ILE A 266 -5.18 1.21 19.51
N ARG A 267 -4.85 2.15 20.37
CA ARG A 267 -5.43 3.49 20.34
C ARG A 267 -4.37 4.54 20.12
N GLY A 268 -4.69 5.55 19.38
CA GLY A 268 -3.88 6.74 19.27
C GLY A 268 -4.04 7.65 20.48
N LEU A 269 -3.08 8.50 20.70
CA LEU A 269 -3.12 9.48 21.78
C LEU A 269 -4.05 10.64 21.40
N ASN A 270 -4.85 11.09 22.36
CA ASN A 270 -5.75 12.26 22.22
C ASN A 270 -6.73 12.17 21.03
N GLY A 271 -7.18 10.96 20.67
CA GLY A 271 -8.10 10.74 19.57
C GLY A 271 -7.48 10.76 18.18
N ALA A 272 -6.16 10.91 18.08
CA ALA A 272 -5.45 10.77 16.81
C ALA A 272 -5.37 9.29 16.39
N ALA A 273 -5.05 9.05 15.11
CA ALA A 273 -4.75 7.70 14.63
C ALA A 273 -3.49 7.14 15.32
N PRO A 274 -3.46 5.84 15.67
CA PRO A 274 -2.30 5.25 16.32
C PRO A 274 -1.10 5.16 15.39
N THR A 275 0.07 5.53 15.89
CA THR A 275 1.37 5.35 15.23
C THR A 275 2.31 4.58 16.15
N TYR A 276 3.39 4.02 15.61
CA TYR A 276 4.40 3.34 16.44
C TYR A 276 4.94 4.21 17.58
N ALA A 277 5.17 5.49 17.29
CA ALA A 277 5.70 6.44 18.28
C ALA A 277 4.64 6.98 19.25
N ALA A 278 3.33 6.87 18.92
CA ALA A 278 2.24 7.50 19.64
C ALA A 278 0.98 6.61 19.63
N HIS A 279 1.02 5.53 20.40
CA HIS A 279 -0.13 4.65 20.61
C HIS A 279 -0.21 4.20 22.07
N VAL A 280 -1.39 3.71 22.43
CA VAL A 280 -1.67 3.04 23.70
C VAL A 280 -2.28 1.70 23.38
N GLY A 281 -1.69 0.63 23.90
CA GLY A 281 -2.28 -0.71 23.91
C GLY A 281 -3.22 -0.87 25.10
N VAL A 282 -4.38 -1.44 24.85
CA VAL A 282 -5.31 -1.84 25.91
C VAL A 282 -5.12 -3.32 26.17
N PRO A 283 -4.79 -3.75 27.42
CA PRO A 283 -4.58 -5.15 27.73
C PRO A 283 -5.77 -6.02 27.35
N ILE A 284 -5.49 -7.17 26.73
CA ILE A 284 -6.51 -8.17 26.42
C ILE A 284 -6.86 -8.89 27.73
N THR A 285 -8.07 -8.71 28.20
CA THR A 285 -8.52 -9.24 29.50
C THR A 285 -9.07 -10.66 29.42
N ASP A 286 -9.61 -11.03 28.26
CA ASP A 286 -10.10 -12.38 28.01
C ASP A 286 -10.07 -12.71 26.52
N ALA A 287 -10.18 -13.99 26.17
CA ALA A 287 -10.24 -14.46 24.81
C ALA A 287 -10.97 -15.80 24.73
N PHE A 288 -11.61 -16.06 23.60
CA PHE A 288 -12.25 -17.35 23.32
C PHE A 288 -12.30 -17.60 21.81
N PHE A 289 -12.54 -18.86 21.43
CA PHE A 289 -12.71 -19.26 20.05
C PHE A 289 -14.17 -19.68 19.79
N ALA A 290 -14.83 -18.98 18.87
CA ALA A 290 -16.21 -19.31 18.49
C ALA A 290 -16.48 -18.89 17.05
N ASN A 291 -17.35 -19.64 16.36
CA ASN A 291 -17.74 -19.37 14.98
C ASN A 291 -16.54 -19.22 14.03
N ASN A 292 -15.55 -20.08 14.20
CA ASN A 292 -14.31 -20.08 13.42
C ASN A 292 -13.51 -18.77 13.49
N ARG A 293 -13.61 -18.04 14.60
CA ARG A 293 -12.93 -16.77 14.87
C ARG A 293 -12.30 -16.78 16.26
N LEU A 294 -11.17 -16.14 16.38
CA LEU A 294 -10.59 -15.76 17.68
C LEU A 294 -11.21 -14.45 18.14
N TRP A 295 -11.82 -14.46 19.30
CA TRP A 295 -12.40 -13.29 19.95
C TRP A 295 -11.49 -12.81 21.05
N LEU A 296 -11.18 -11.52 21.05
CA LEU A 296 -10.34 -10.84 22.03
C LEU A 296 -11.15 -9.74 22.70
N LEU A 297 -11.18 -9.73 24.04
CA LEU A 297 -11.86 -8.73 24.84
C LEU A 297 -10.81 -7.83 25.49
N ALA A 298 -10.95 -6.52 25.33
CA ALA A 298 -10.01 -5.54 25.84
C ALA A 298 -10.78 -4.30 26.34
N ALA A 299 -10.99 -4.21 27.64
CA ALA A 299 -11.75 -3.15 28.31
C ALA A 299 -13.15 -2.94 27.67
N ASP A 300 -13.32 -1.86 26.90
CA ASP A 300 -14.54 -1.49 26.20
C ASP A 300 -14.58 -1.97 24.72
N SER A 301 -13.65 -2.81 24.32
CA SER A 301 -13.51 -3.29 22.94
C SER A 301 -13.67 -4.80 22.83
N VAL A 302 -14.35 -5.25 21.78
CA VAL A 302 -14.46 -6.66 21.40
C VAL A 302 -14.01 -6.78 19.96
N VAL A 303 -12.91 -7.51 19.74
CA VAL A 303 -12.35 -7.71 18.41
C VAL A 303 -12.37 -9.19 18.07
N ALA A 304 -12.96 -9.55 16.92
CA ALA A 304 -12.86 -10.90 16.38
C ALA A 304 -11.99 -10.92 15.13
N SER A 305 -11.21 -11.98 14.98
CA SER A 305 -10.39 -12.23 13.80
C SER A 305 -11.23 -12.41 12.53
N GLU A 306 -10.57 -12.44 11.39
CA GLU A 306 -11.16 -12.98 10.16
C GLU A 306 -11.66 -14.42 10.38
N ALA A 307 -12.77 -14.77 9.73
CA ALA A 307 -13.30 -16.12 9.81
C ALA A 307 -12.37 -17.11 9.11
N GLY A 308 -11.90 -18.11 9.86
CA GLY A 308 -10.97 -19.11 9.35
C GLY A 308 -9.49 -18.75 9.53
N ASP A 309 -9.15 -17.50 9.85
CA ASP A 309 -7.80 -17.10 10.19
C ASP A 309 -7.75 -16.39 11.56
N PRO A 310 -7.40 -17.12 12.64
CA PRO A 310 -7.37 -16.56 13.99
C PRO A 310 -6.27 -15.52 14.21
N PHE A 311 -5.30 -15.42 13.32
CA PHE A 311 -4.19 -14.48 13.43
C PHE A 311 -4.33 -13.27 12.51
N ASN A 312 -5.45 -13.17 11.76
CA ASN A 312 -5.80 -12.00 10.98
C ASN A 312 -6.79 -11.11 11.73
N LEU A 313 -6.28 -10.04 12.31
CA LEU A 313 -7.05 -8.97 12.95
C LEU A 313 -7.14 -7.72 12.06
N MET A 314 -6.76 -7.83 10.80
CA MET A 314 -6.79 -6.73 9.83
C MET A 314 -7.93 -6.92 8.84
N ARG A 315 -8.38 -5.84 8.22
CA ARG A 315 -9.38 -5.90 7.17
C ARG A 315 -8.76 -6.33 5.84
N THR A 316 -9.55 -6.99 5.02
CA THR A 316 -9.14 -7.49 3.71
C THR A 316 -9.43 -6.50 2.58
N THR A 317 -10.42 -5.62 2.76
CA THR A 317 -10.75 -4.54 1.81
C THR A 317 -11.35 -3.34 2.54
N THR A 318 -11.17 -2.14 1.98
CA THR A 318 -11.83 -0.92 2.47
C THR A 318 -13.15 -0.64 1.75
N ARG A 319 -13.39 -1.26 0.59
CA ARG A 319 -14.53 -0.97 -0.29
C ARG A 319 -15.85 -1.57 0.19
N SER A 320 -15.78 -2.59 1.01
CA SER A 320 -16.94 -3.27 1.58
C SER A 320 -16.59 -3.87 2.94
N LEU A 321 -17.57 -4.39 3.64
CA LEU A 321 -17.38 -5.17 4.86
C LEU A 321 -17.88 -6.60 4.60
N PRO A 322 -17.01 -7.52 4.14
CA PRO A 322 -17.36 -8.92 3.98
C PRO A 322 -17.73 -9.56 5.32
N ASP A 323 -18.64 -10.51 5.31
CA ASP A 323 -19.02 -11.26 6.52
C ASP A 323 -17.85 -12.05 7.12
N SER A 324 -16.86 -12.39 6.30
CA SER A 324 -15.63 -13.07 6.76
C SER A 324 -14.62 -12.14 7.43
N ASP A 325 -14.71 -10.82 7.21
CA ASP A 325 -13.73 -9.84 7.69
C ASP A 325 -13.74 -9.73 9.23
N ARG A 326 -12.73 -9.09 9.81
CA ARG A 326 -12.68 -8.86 11.25
C ARG A 326 -13.94 -8.14 11.73
N ILE A 327 -14.35 -8.45 12.94
CA ILE A 327 -15.38 -7.71 13.68
C ILE A 327 -14.67 -6.86 14.74
N ASP A 328 -15.03 -5.58 14.84
CA ASP A 328 -14.42 -4.66 15.80
C ASP A 328 -15.51 -3.76 16.38
N LEU A 329 -15.84 -3.99 17.63
CA LEU A 329 -16.88 -3.30 18.38
C LEU A 329 -16.24 -2.53 19.54
N LYS A 330 -16.61 -1.25 19.65
CA LYS A 330 -16.12 -0.35 20.69
C LYS A 330 -17.27 0.46 21.26
#